data_b62846d68e5600cbb5f6aa7a07cca539
#
_entry.id   b62846d68e5600cbb5f6aa7a07cca539
#
_cell.length_a   1.000
_cell.length_b   1.000
_cell.length_c   1.000
_cell.angle_alpha   90.00
_cell.angle_beta   90.00
_cell.angle_gamma   90.00
#
_symmetry.space_group_name_H-M   'P 1'
#
loop_
_entity.id
_entity.type
_entity.pdbx_description
1 polymer ?
#
loop_
_entity_poly.entity_id
_entity_poly.type
_entity_poly.pdbx_seq_one_letter_code
_entity_poly.pdbx_strand_id
1 'polypeptide(L)'
;LILVEGPIKDLKDPLNIISFFEKYNPDELYLKKIIFTYVSGWEIHTNSFQIKLGKTINNVKLESLQDTLNYLYENRKIPSMIDLRNKDGVALNYGK
;
A
#
# COMPACT_ATOMS: atom_id res chain seq x y z
N LEU A 1 6.44 15.32 -2.01
CA LEU A 1 6.52 15.30 -0.56
C LEU A 1 5.55 14.27 0.02
N ILE A 2 6.06 13.34 0.82
CA ILE A 2 5.27 12.26 1.38
C ILE A 2 5.02 12.55 2.85
N LEU A 3 3.74 12.51 3.25
CA LEU A 3 3.36 12.69 4.64
C LEU A 3 3.38 11.34 5.36
N VAL A 4 3.94 11.32 6.56
CA VAL A 4 3.93 10.12 7.41
C VAL A 4 3.26 10.50 8.72
N GLU A 5 2.16 9.82 9.05
CA GLU A 5 1.34 10.16 10.21
C GLU A 5 1.11 8.97 11.13
N GLY A 6 0.89 9.25 12.40
CA GLY A 6 0.51 8.27 13.38
C GLY A 6 1.55 8.04 14.44
N PRO A 7 1.24 7.15 15.41
CA PRO A 7 2.15 6.85 16.53
C PRO A 7 3.28 5.92 16.05
N ILE A 8 4.23 6.49 15.31
CA ILE A 8 5.31 5.73 14.70
C ILE A 8 6.55 5.82 15.57
N LYS A 9 7.01 4.68 16.09
CA LYS A 9 8.19 4.63 16.96
C LYS A 9 9.48 4.44 16.17
N ASP A 10 9.38 3.88 14.98
CA ASP A 10 10.53 3.46 14.19
C ASP A 10 10.22 3.74 12.73
N LEU A 11 11.16 4.30 12.01
CA LEU A 11 10.97 4.66 10.60
C LEU A 11 11.27 3.51 9.64
N LYS A 12 11.58 2.33 10.16
CA LYS A 12 11.92 1.18 9.31
C LYS A 12 10.79 0.83 8.34
N ASP A 13 9.57 0.69 8.83
CA ASP A 13 8.45 0.32 8.00
C ASP A 13 8.07 1.40 6.99
N PRO A 14 7.95 2.68 7.39
CA PRO A 14 7.70 3.73 6.40
C PRO A 14 8.79 3.81 5.34
N LEU A 15 10.05 3.65 5.72
CA LEU A 15 11.15 3.69 4.75
C LEU A 15 11.10 2.51 3.79
N ASN A 16 10.71 1.33 4.27
CA ASN A 16 10.53 0.16 3.40
C ASN A 16 9.41 0.40 2.39
N ILE A 17 8.32 1.02 2.81
CA ILE A 17 7.21 1.36 1.91
C ILE A 17 7.67 2.36 0.86
N ILE A 18 8.37 3.39 1.28
CA ILE A 18 8.87 4.41 0.35
C ILE A 18 9.83 3.79 -0.66
N SER A 19 10.75 2.93 -0.19
CA SER A 19 11.68 2.24 -1.08
C SER A 19 10.97 1.36 -2.08
N PHE A 20 9.91 0.68 -1.66
CA PHE A 20 9.11 -0.15 -2.55
C PHE A 20 8.57 0.69 -3.71
N PHE A 21 7.99 1.85 -3.40
CA PHE A 21 7.41 2.70 -4.43
C PHE A 21 8.46 3.40 -5.30
N GLU A 22 9.68 3.55 -4.79
CA GLU A 22 10.78 4.07 -5.60
C GLU A 22 11.25 3.04 -6.63
N LYS A 23 11.28 1.78 -6.23
CA LYS A 23 11.71 0.69 -7.12
C LYS A 23 10.61 0.29 -8.09
N TYR A 24 9.40 0.20 -7.60
CA TYR A 24 8.24 -0.12 -8.41
C TYR A 24 7.53 1.20 -8.69
N ASN A 25 7.86 1.79 -9.80
CA ASN A 25 7.39 3.14 -10.14
C ASN A 25 6.59 3.10 -11.45
N PRO A 26 5.37 2.56 -11.41
CA PRO A 26 4.53 2.55 -12.60
C PRO A 26 4.11 3.97 -12.97
N ASP A 27 3.84 4.17 -14.25
CA ASP A 27 3.44 5.48 -14.73
C ASP A 27 2.19 5.97 -14.00
N GLU A 28 2.20 7.23 -13.59
CA GLU A 28 1.07 7.91 -13.00
C GLU A 28 0.65 7.43 -11.61
N LEU A 29 1.39 6.53 -10.99
CA LEU A 29 1.11 6.12 -9.62
C LEU A 29 2.20 6.65 -8.70
N TYR A 30 1.83 7.42 -7.70
CA TYR A 30 2.80 7.89 -6.72
C TYR A 30 2.22 7.91 -5.32
N LEU A 31 3.11 7.77 -4.37
CA LEU A 31 2.78 7.71 -2.95
C LEU A 31 2.54 9.13 -2.43
N LYS A 32 1.43 9.32 -1.73
CA LYS A 32 1.11 10.62 -1.14
C LYS A 32 1.22 10.63 0.37
N LYS A 33 0.80 9.56 1.04
CA LYS A 33 0.68 9.56 2.49
C LYS A 33 0.80 8.16 3.05
N ILE A 34 1.44 8.05 4.20
CA ILE A 34 1.54 6.80 4.95
C ILE A 34 0.99 7.07 6.34
N ILE A 35 0.02 6.25 6.78
CA ILE A 35 -0.61 6.41 8.09
C ILE A 35 -0.50 5.11 8.85
N PHE A 36 -0.21 5.20 10.15
CA PHE A 36 -0.28 4.06 11.04
C PHE A 36 -1.31 4.32 12.14
N THR A 37 -2.18 3.34 12.38
CA THR A 37 -3.08 3.37 13.54
C THR A 37 -2.99 2.04 14.26
N TYR A 38 -3.27 2.04 15.56
CA TYR A 38 -3.24 0.81 16.36
C TYR A 38 -4.36 -0.15 15.97
N VAL A 39 -5.43 0.37 15.41
CA VAL A 39 -6.57 -0.45 15.00
C VAL A 39 -6.32 -1.13 13.66
N SER A 40 -5.90 -0.36 12.66
CA SER A 40 -5.81 -0.84 11.28
C SER A 40 -4.39 -1.16 10.82
N GLY A 41 -3.37 -0.68 11.52
CA GLY A 41 -1.99 -0.82 11.09
C GLY A 41 -1.62 0.18 10.01
N TRP A 42 -0.80 -0.25 9.07
CA TRP A 42 -0.28 0.63 8.02
C TRP A 42 -1.30 0.80 6.89
N GLU A 43 -1.47 2.04 6.48
CA GLU A 43 -2.36 2.42 5.41
C GLU A 43 -1.60 3.37 4.49
N ILE A 44 -1.70 3.14 3.19
CA ILE A 44 -0.99 3.93 2.18
C ILE A 44 -2.02 4.62 1.31
N HIS A 45 -1.82 5.91 1.10
CA HIS A 45 -2.66 6.69 0.19
C HIS A 45 -1.82 7.07 -1.03
N THR A 46 -2.29 6.67 -2.20
CA THR A 46 -1.68 7.05 -3.46
C THR A 46 -2.58 8.06 -4.16
N ASN A 47 -2.14 8.54 -5.31
CA ASN A 47 -2.97 9.46 -6.11
C ASN A 47 -4.20 8.77 -6.71
N SER A 48 -4.24 7.45 -6.74
CA SER A 48 -5.33 6.70 -7.39
C SER A 48 -6.20 5.91 -6.43
N PHE A 49 -5.62 5.33 -5.36
CA PHE A 49 -6.37 4.48 -4.44
C PHE A 49 -5.67 4.39 -3.10
N GLN A 50 -6.33 3.71 -2.16
CA GLN A 50 -5.78 3.45 -0.85
C GLN A 50 -5.37 1.99 -0.74
N ILE A 51 -4.34 1.72 0.06
CA ILE A 51 -3.83 0.37 0.29
C ILE A 51 -3.76 0.14 1.79
N LYS A 52 -4.38 -0.95 2.26
CA LYS A 52 -4.31 -1.34 3.67
C LYS A 52 -3.39 -2.52 3.81
N LEU A 53 -2.29 -2.33 4.54
CA LEU A 53 -1.27 -3.37 4.69
C LEU A 53 -1.36 -4.14 6.00
N GLY A 54 -2.01 -3.56 7.03
CA GLY A 54 -2.07 -4.20 8.33
C GLY A 54 -0.92 -3.77 9.21
N LYS A 55 -0.72 -4.49 10.31
CA LYS A 55 0.24 -4.08 11.33
C LYS A 55 1.69 -4.48 11.06
N THR A 56 1.90 -5.44 10.18
CA THR A 56 3.22 -5.97 9.89
C THR A 56 3.57 -5.76 8.43
N ILE A 57 4.74 -5.22 8.19
CA ILE A 57 5.29 -5.06 6.83
C ILE A 57 6.42 -6.06 6.68
N ASN A 58 6.33 -6.91 5.66
CA ASN A 58 7.40 -7.87 5.36
C ASN A 58 7.50 -8.06 3.84
N ASN A 59 8.50 -8.81 3.42
CA ASN A 59 8.75 -9.02 1.99
C ASN A 59 7.60 -9.73 1.30
N VAL A 60 6.98 -10.70 1.97
CA VAL A 60 5.85 -11.44 1.40
C VAL A 60 4.70 -10.49 1.09
N LYS A 61 4.41 -9.58 2.03
CA LYS A 61 3.33 -8.62 1.85
C LYS A 61 3.65 -7.64 0.71
N LEU A 62 4.88 -7.17 0.62
CA LEU A 62 5.28 -6.26 -0.45
C LEU A 62 5.26 -6.96 -1.81
N GLU A 63 5.63 -8.24 -1.86
CA GLU A 63 5.52 -9.02 -3.09
C GLU A 63 4.07 -9.17 -3.52
N SER A 64 3.17 -9.43 -2.57
CA SER A 64 1.73 -9.51 -2.86
C SER A 64 1.22 -8.18 -3.40
N LEU A 65 1.68 -7.08 -2.84
CA LEU A 65 1.31 -5.76 -3.33
C LEU A 65 1.81 -5.55 -4.76
N GLN A 66 3.05 -5.93 -5.04
CA GLN A 66 3.60 -5.79 -6.38
C GLN A 66 2.81 -6.62 -7.39
N ASP A 67 2.50 -7.87 -7.04
CA ASP A 67 1.72 -8.75 -7.92
C ASP A 67 0.34 -8.17 -8.17
N THR A 68 -0.30 -7.62 -7.15
CA THR A 68 -1.61 -7.01 -7.28
C THR A 68 -1.56 -5.79 -8.19
N LEU A 69 -0.56 -4.94 -8.04
CA LEU A 69 -0.41 -3.76 -8.87
C LEU A 69 -0.15 -4.14 -10.33
N ASN A 70 0.66 -5.18 -10.56
CA ASN A 70 0.90 -5.67 -11.91
C ASN A 70 -0.40 -6.18 -12.55
N TYR A 71 -1.19 -6.94 -11.78
CA TYR A 71 -2.48 -7.42 -12.26
C TYR A 71 -3.40 -6.27 -12.67
N LEU A 72 -3.48 -5.24 -11.83
CA LEU A 72 -4.34 -4.10 -12.09
C LEU A 72 -3.90 -3.35 -13.35
N TYR A 73 -2.60 -3.18 -13.53
CA TYR A 73 -2.08 -2.53 -14.73
C TYR A 73 -2.37 -3.32 -15.99
N GLU A 74 -2.14 -4.63 -15.94
CA GLU A 74 -2.37 -5.48 -17.11
C GLU A 74 -3.84 -5.51 -17.50
N ASN A 75 -4.73 -5.40 -16.53
CA ASN A 75 -6.18 -5.45 -16.76
C ASN A 75 -6.82 -4.07 -16.80
N ARG A 76 -6.03 -3.02 -16.68
CA ARG A 76 -6.47 -1.62 -16.71
C ARG A 76 -7.61 -1.35 -15.74
N LYS A 77 -7.45 -1.85 -14.52
CA LYS A 77 -8.44 -1.66 -13.46
C LYS A 77 -7.91 -0.72 -12.39
N ILE A 78 -8.77 0.15 -11.89
CA ILE A 78 -8.40 1.09 -10.83
C ILE A 78 -9.41 0.92 -9.69
N PRO A 79 -9.05 0.15 -8.64
CA PRO A 79 -9.94 0.03 -7.48
C PRO A 79 -9.89 1.30 -6.64
N SER A 80 -10.83 1.43 -5.73
CA SER A 80 -10.77 2.51 -4.74
C SER A 80 -9.90 2.12 -3.56
N MET A 81 -9.76 0.82 -3.28
CA MET A 81 -8.97 0.33 -2.17
C MET A 81 -8.45 -1.08 -2.44
N ILE A 82 -7.22 -1.33 -1.99
CA ILE A 82 -6.61 -2.66 -1.98
C ILE A 82 -6.38 -3.03 -0.52
N ASP A 83 -6.90 -4.19 -0.10
CA ASP A 83 -6.78 -4.67 1.28
C ASP A 83 -5.91 -5.91 1.31
N LEU A 84 -4.75 -5.80 1.94
CA LEU A 84 -3.78 -6.88 2.07
C LEU A 84 -3.68 -7.39 3.51
N ARG A 85 -4.65 -7.07 4.36
CA ARG A 85 -4.60 -7.48 5.77
C ARG A 85 -4.88 -8.96 5.97
N ASN A 86 -5.60 -9.60 5.04
CA ASN A 86 -5.89 -11.03 5.12
C ASN A 86 -4.69 -11.87 4.70
N LYS A 87 -4.47 -12.97 5.43
CA LYS A 87 -3.40 -13.90 5.09
C LYS A 87 -3.68 -14.66 3.80
N ASP A 88 -4.96 -14.89 3.52
CA ASP A 88 -5.37 -15.82 2.47
C ASP A 88 -5.63 -15.16 1.13
N GLY A 89 -5.42 -13.85 1.02
CA GLY A 89 -5.61 -13.21 -0.26
C GLY A 89 -5.73 -11.72 -0.19
N VAL A 90 -6.04 -11.13 -1.32
CA VAL A 90 -6.14 -9.70 -1.51
C VAL A 90 -7.58 -9.35 -1.83
N ALA A 91 -8.13 -8.38 -1.11
CA ALA A 91 -9.46 -7.87 -1.40
C ALA A 91 -9.35 -6.56 -2.17
N LEU A 92 -10.08 -6.47 -3.27
CA LEU A 92 -10.13 -5.27 -4.09
C LEU A 92 -11.52 -4.66 -4.01
N ASN A 93 -11.58 -3.38 -3.67
CA ASN A 93 -12.85 -2.65 -3.62
C ASN A 93 -12.90 -1.67 -4.77
N TYR A 94 -13.95 -1.75 -5.57
CA TYR A 94 -14.19 -0.82 -6.68
C TYR A 94 -15.31 0.14 -6.38
N GLY A 95 -16.03 -0.09 -5.31
CA GLY A 95 -17.15 0.73 -4.93
C GLY A 95 -16.74 2.04 -4.32
N LYS A 96 -17.71 2.81 -4.00
CA LYS A 96 -17.52 4.11 -3.38
C LYS A 96 -17.42 4.02 -1.89
#